data_00ff2c2c881402726ccdb4ebdb0c9f96
#
_entry.id   00ff2c2c881402726ccdb4ebdb0c9f96
#
_cell.length_a   1.000
_cell.length_b   1.000
_cell.length_c   1.000
_cell.angle_alpha   90.00
_cell.angle_beta   90.00
_cell.angle_gamma   90.00
#
_symmetry.space_group_name_H-M   'P 1'
#
loop_
_entity.id
_entity.type
_entity.pdbx_description
1 polymer ?
#
loop_
_entity_poly.entity_id
_entity_poly.type
_entity_poly.pdbx_seq_one_letter_code
_entity_poly.pdbx_strand_id
1 'polypeptide(L)'
;MKKLVALALGTVMAVSMTAGVSAATVESKDDLKNATIGVQLGTTGDIEASEYEADGATVKRYSKGSEAIQALMAGQIDCVIIDSQPAQKFVENADGLKILDEPFVEEEYAICLKKGNDELLDKINGALKELKEDGTVDDIMNNYIGDNIGETPYESPEDVDRSNGTLVMATNAEFEPYEYRDGDEIVGIDADIAQAICDKLGYELEIDDMEFDAILAAVQSGKADFGAAGMTVTED
;
A
#
# COMPACT_ATOMS: atom_id res chain seq x y z
N MET A 1 21.41 9.43 -8.85
CA MET A 1 20.09 8.83 -8.58
C MET A 1 19.06 9.94 -8.61
N LYS A 2 18.12 9.88 -9.56
CA LYS A 2 16.98 10.83 -9.55
C LYS A 2 16.06 10.39 -8.43
N LYS A 3 15.83 11.23 -7.43
CA LYS A 3 14.92 10.91 -6.32
C LYS A 3 13.49 10.90 -6.85
N LEU A 4 12.81 9.76 -6.71
CA LEU A 4 11.35 9.70 -6.78
C LEU A 4 10.78 10.64 -5.71
N VAL A 5 9.70 11.33 -6.02
CA VAL A 5 9.00 12.12 -5.00
C VAL A 5 8.11 11.13 -4.23
N ALA A 6 8.33 11.02 -2.91
CA ALA A 6 7.49 10.19 -2.06
C ALA A 6 6.01 10.57 -2.18
N LEU A 7 5.14 9.58 -2.31
CA LEU A 7 3.70 9.74 -2.44
C LEU A 7 3.02 9.93 -1.09
N ALA A 8 3.39 9.11 -0.11
CA ALA A 8 2.82 9.13 1.24
C ALA A 8 3.87 8.68 2.26
N LEU A 9 3.64 9.00 3.52
CA LEU A 9 4.39 8.46 4.65
C LEU A 9 3.60 7.25 5.18
N GLY A 10 4.17 6.06 5.08
CA GLY A 10 3.63 4.84 5.64
C GLY A 10 4.30 4.49 6.97
N THR A 11 3.66 3.65 7.75
CA THR A 11 4.22 3.13 9.00
C THR A 11 3.80 1.67 9.15
N VAL A 12 4.78 0.78 9.29
CA VAL A 12 4.52 -0.64 9.52
C VAL A 12 4.25 -0.89 11.00
N MET A 13 3.17 -1.57 11.31
CA MET A 13 2.67 -1.82 12.67
C MET A 13 2.39 -3.31 12.88
N ALA A 14 2.35 -3.74 14.14
CA ALA A 14 1.85 -5.06 14.48
C ALA A 14 0.38 -4.99 14.91
N VAL A 15 -0.43 -5.89 14.39
CA VAL A 15 -1.81 -6.14 14.80
C VAL A 15 -1.85 -7.44 15.58
N SER A 16 -2.43 -7.43 16.77
CA SER A 16 -2.60 -8.62 17.62
C SER A 16 -4.02 -8.74 18.15
N MET A 17 -4.37 -9.91 18.70
CA MET A 17 -5.68 -10.11 19.34
C MET A 17 -5.70 -9.52 20.75
N THR A 18 -6.86 -8.99 21.15
CA THR A 18 -7.09 -8.60 22.56
C THR A 18 -7.16 -9.82 23.45
N ALA A 19 -6.70 -9.69 24.70
CA ALA A 19 -6.65 -10.78 25.66
C ALA A 19 -8.03 -11.46 25.86
N GLY A 20 -8.10 -12.78 25.61
CA GLY A 20 -9.31 -13.58 25.78
C GLY A 20 -9.39 -14.85 24.93
N VAL A 21 -8.54 -14.96 23.91
CA VAL A 21 -8.38 -16.18 23.08
C VAL A 21 -7.00 -16.77 23.35
N SER A 22 -6.89 -18.10 23.39
CA SER A 22 -5.71 -18.88 23.81
C SER A 22 -4.49 -18.83 22.84
N ALA A 23 -4.21 -17.67 22.25
CA ALA A 23 -3.00 -17.41 21.49
C ALA A 23 -1.97 -16.70 22.38
N ALA A 24 -0.69 -16.82 22.09
CA ALA A 24 0.34 -16.02 22.74
C ALA A 24 0.00 -14.54 22.54
N THR A 25 -0.11 -13.78 23.63
CA THR A 25 -0.50 -12.37 23.55
C THR A 25 0.74 -11.57 23.18
N VAL A 26 0.83 -11.10 21.95
CA VAL A 26 1.85 -10.16 21.51
C VAL A 26 1.41 -8.76 21.94
N GLU A 27 2.18 -8.11 22.82
CA GLU A 27 1.92 -6.77 23.34
C GLU A 27 3.04 -5.79 23.02
N SER A 28 4.20 -6.30 22.61
CA SER A 28 5.38 -5.50 22.26
C SER A 28 6.22 -6.22 21.20
N LYS A 29 7.21 -5.52 20.63
CA LYS A 29 8.19 -6.13 19.71
C LYS A 29 9.01 -7.24 20.36
N ASP A 30 9.26 -7.19 21.66
CA ASP A 30 10.00 -8.23 22.38
C ASP A 30 9.27 -9.57 22.39
N ASP A 31 7.93 -9.56 22.31
CA ASP A 31 7.09 -10.76 22.27
C ASP A 31 7.11 -11.47 20.91
N LEU A 32 7.63 -10.83 19.86
CA LEU A 32 7.74 -11.42 18.53
C LEU A 32 8.75 -12.57 18.48
N LYS A 33 9.68 -12.62 19.41
CA LYS A 33 10.59 -13.75 19.59
C LYS A 33 9.78 -15.01 19.92
N ASN A 34 9.92 -16.02 19.06
CA ASN A 34 9.15 -17.27 19.08
C ASN A 34 7.66 -17.14 18.71
N ALA A 35 7.18 -15.98 18.29
CA ALA A 35 5.80 -15.81 17.79
C ALA A 35 5.64 -16.38 16.38
N THR A 36 4.39 -16.68 16.03
CA THR A 36 3.99 -16.95 14.65
C THR A 36 3.43 -15.65 14.05
N ILE A 37 4.19 -15.06 13.13
CA ILE A 37 3.91 -13.74 12.53
C ILE A 37 3.32 -13.95 11.15
N GLY A 38 2.18 -13.34 10.86
CA GLY A 38 1.60 -13.27 9.51
C GLY A 38 2.01 -11.99 8.79
N VAL A 39 2.29 -12.10 7.50
CA VAL A 39 2.64 -10.98 6.63
C VAL A 39 2.07 -11.19 5.24
N GLN A 40 1.90 -10.12 4.47
CA GLN A 40 1.70 -10.25 3.03
C GLN A 40 3.07 -10.43 2.35
N LEU A 41 3.15 -11.40 1.43
CA LEU A 41 4.39 -11.75 0.73
C LEU A 41 4.97 -10.56 -0.03
N GLY A 42 6.26 -10.29 0.18
CA GLY A 42 7.03 -9.29 -0.57
C GLY A 42 6.86 -7.85 -0.10
N THR A 43 6.11 -7.60 0.99
CA THR A 43 5.96 -6.26 1.59
C THR A 43 7.11 -5.91 2.53
N THR A 44 7.20 -4.65 2.95
CA THR A 44 8.11 -4.23 4.02
C THR A 44 7.82 -4.98 5.32
N GLY A 45 6.54 -5.27 5.61
CA GLY A 45 6.16 -6.11 6.75
C GLY A 45 6.76 -7.52 6.70
N ASP A 46 6.90 -8.12 5.50
CA ASP A 46 7.59 -9.41 5.33
C ASP A 46 9.10 -9.28 5.58
N ILE A 47 9.73 -8.20 5.13
CA ILE A 47 11.15 -7.93 5.36
C ILE A 47 11.41 -7.78 6.87
N GLU A 48 10.65 -6.92 7.55
CA GLU A 48 10.76 -6.67 8.99
C GLU A 48 10.52 -7.94 9.83
N ALA A 49 9.46 -8.71 9.49
CA ALA A 49 9.16 -9.95 10.19
C ALA A 49 10.26 -11.00 10.03
N SER A 50 10.91 -11.05 8.86
CA SER A 50 11.96 -12.03 8.56
C SER A 50 13.19 -11.87 9.45
N GLU A 51 13.44 -10.68 9.97
CA GLU A 51 14.53 -10.45 10.91
C GLU A 51 14.35 -11.22 12.21
N TYR A 52 13.11 -11.46 12.65
CA TYR A 52 12.79 -12.22 13.86
C TYR A 52 12.91 -13.74 13.71
N GLU A 53 13.05 -14.28 12.47
CA GLU A 53 13.27 -15.72 12.25
C GLU A 53 14.57 -16.20 12.93
N ALA A 54 15.60 -15.35 12.99
CA ALA A 54 16.84 -15.65 13.70
C ALA A 54 16.65 -15.78 15.23
N ASP A 55 15.64 -15.14 15.79
CA ASP A 55 15.27 -15.15 17.20
C ASP A 55 14.19 -16.22 17.51
N GLY A 56 13.83 -17.08 16.54
CA GLY A 56 12.94 -18.22 16.71
C GLY A 56 11.48 -17.96 16.31
N ALA A 57 11.15 -16.80 15.76
CA ALA A 57 9.83 -16.54 15.19
C ALA A 57 9.57 -17.42 13.96
N THR A 58 8.29 -17.68 13.68
CA THR A 58 7.83 -18.34 12.47
C THR A 58 7.07 -17.35 11.61
N VAL A 59 7.59 -16.98 10.44
CA VAL A 59 6.91 -16.07 9.52
C VAL A 59 6.03 -16.84 8.54
N LYS A 60 4.73 -16.58 8.56
CA LYS A 60 3.75 -17.12 7.60
C LYS A 60 3.38 -16.04 6.59
N ARG A 61 3.67 -16.33 5.33
CA ARG A 61 3.44 -15.44 4.21
C ARG A 61 2.12 -15.76 3.52
N TYR A 62 1.30 -14.75 3.31
CA TYR A 62 0.00 -14.83 2.65
C TYR A 62 0.03 -14.01 1.37
N SER A 63 -0.83 -14.33 0.41
CA SER A 63 -0.97 -13.52 -0.81
C SER A 63 -1.58 -12.15 -0.52
N LYS A 64 -2.44 -12.07 0.51
CA LYS A 64 -3.19 -10.86 0.88
C LYS A 64 -3.08 -10.57 2.37
N GLY A 65 -3.05 -9.29 2.73
CA GLY A 65 -3.12 -8.85 4.13
C GLY A 65 -4.40 -9.34 4.83
N SER A 66 -5.53 -9.35 4.12
CA SER A 66 -6.82 -9.85 4.63
C SER A 66 -6.78 -11.33 5.01
N GLU A 67 -6.01 -12.17 4.31
CA GLU A 67 -5.83 -13.59 4.65
C GLU A 67 -5.01 -13.75 5.95
N ALA A 68 -3.97 -12.91 6.13
CA ALA A 68 -3.20 -12.90 7.36
C ALA A 68 -4.07 -12.50 8.56
N ILE A 69 -4.92 -11.49 8.43
CA ILE A 69 -5.89 -11.07 9.46
C ILE A 69 -6.90 -12.20 9.77
N GLN A 70 -7.42 -12.89 8.76
CA GLN A 70 -8.30 -14.05 8.98
C GLN A 70 -7.60 -15.17 9.75
N ALA A 71 -6.33 -15.45 9.44
CA ALA A 71 -5.53 -16.44 10.16
C ALA A 71 -5.28 -16.01 11.61
N LEU A 72 -5.06 -14.72 11.88
CA LEU A 72 -4.96 -14.16 13.23
C LEU A 72 -6.28 -14.37 14.00
N MET A 73 -7.39 -13.97 13.45
CA MET A 73 -8.72 -14.14 14.07
C MET A 73 -9.08 -15.61 14.30
N ALA A 74 -8.58 -16.53 13.47
CA ALA A 74 -8.74 -17.96 13.65
C ALA A 74 -7.77 -18.57 14.68
N GLY A 75 -6.87 -17.77 15.30
CA GLY A 75 -5.86 -18.24 16.26
C GLY A 75 -4.77 -19.13 15.64
N GLN A 76 -4.52 -19.01 14.34
CA GLN A 76 -3.50 -19.79 13.62
C GLN A 76 -2.13 -19.12 13.62
N ILE A 77 -2.09 -17.83 13.94
CA ILE A 77 -0.92 -16.98 14.10
C ILE A 77 -1.13 -16.06 15.32
N ASP A 78 -0.06 -15.48 15.82
CA ASP A 78 -0.07 -14.68 17.05
C ASP A 78 -0.23 -13.17 16.76
N CYS A 79 0.29 -12.70 15.62
CA CYS A 79 0.15 -11.31 15.17
C CYS A 79 0.32 -11.20 13.65
N VAL A 80 -0.02 -10.02 13.12
CA VAL A 80 0.23 -9.62 11.73
C VAL A 80 1.06 -8.35 11.72
N ILE A 81 2.08 -8.28 10.85
CA ILE A 81 2.82 -7.04 10.57
C ILE A 81 2.34 -6.51 9.22
N ILE A 82 1.81 -5.30 9.23
CA ILE A 82 1.17 -4.63 8.10
C ILE A 82 1.20 -3.11 8.30
N ASP A 83 0.99 -2.33 7.27
CA ASP A 83 0.99 -0.88 7.31
C ASP A 83 -0.15 -0.32 8.16
N SER A 84 0.09 0.83 8.78
CA SER A 84 -0.78 1.41 9.82
C SER A 84 -2.19 1.72 9.33
N GLN A 85 -2.36 2.25 8.12
CA GLN A 85 -3.67 2.62 7.60
C GLN A 85 -4.54 1.39 7.30
N PRO A 86 -4.07 0.36 6.56
CA PRO A 86 -4.77 -0.91 6.44
C PRO A 86 -5.01 -1.60 7.79
N ALA A 87 -4.03 -1.57 8.72
CA ALA A 87 -4.21 -2.12 10.06
C ALA A 87 -5.39 -1.47 10.78
N GLN A 88 -5.52 -0.13 10.68
CA GLN A 88 -6.62 0.62 11.27
C GLN A 88 -7.97 0.20 10.67
N LYS A 89 -8.05 0.06 9.35
CA LYS A 89 -9.26 -0.41 8.67
C LYS A 89 -9.68 -1.82 9.13
N PHE A 90 -8.73 -2.73 9.30
CA PHE A 90 -9.04 -4.06 9.83
C PHE A 90 -9.54 -4.01 11.27
N VAL A 91 -8.94 -3.19 12.13
CA VAL A 91 -9.37 -3.06 13.54
C VAL A 91 -10.73 -2.37 13.66
N GLU A 92 -11.05 -1.40 12.79
CA GLU A 92 -12.37 -0.74 12.74
C GLU A 92 -13.48 -1.72 12.33
N ASN A 93 -13.16 -2.68 11.46
CA ASN A 93 -14.12 -3.61 10.86
C ASN A 93 -14.19 -4.98 11.57
N ALA A 94 -13.36 -5.25 12.57
CA ALA A 94 -13.31 -6.53 13.26
C ALA A 94 -13.09 -6.39 14.77
N ASP A 95 -13.99 -6.97 15.56
CA ASP A 95 -13.85 -7.02 17.01
C ASP A 95 -12.68 -7.91 17.44
N GLY A 96 -12.00 -7.52 18.52
CA GLY A 96 -10.98 -8.35 19.16
C GLY A 96 -9.57 -8.17 18.61
N LEU A 97 -9.36 -7.28 17.66
CA LEU A 97 -8.05 -6.86 17.18
C LEU A 97 -7.57 -5.59 17.89
N LYS A 98 -6.28 -5.41 17.97
CA LYS A 98 -5.62 -4.17 18.41
C LYS A 98 -4.36 -3.93 17.61
N ILE A 99 -4.01 -2.67 17.42
CA ILE A 99 -2.71 -2.24 16.89
C ILE A 99 -1.77 -2.02 18.08
N LEU A 100 -0.50 -2.42 17.95
CA LEU A 100 0.52 -2.10 18.94
C LEU A 100 0.98 -0.65 18.77
N ASP A 101 1.27 0.02 19.89
CA ASP A 101 1.63 1.45 19.90
C ASP A 101 3.00 1.74 19.27
N GLU A 102 3.89 0.74 19.18
CA GLU A 102 5.26 0.91 18.70
C GLU A 102 5.40 0.54 17.23
N PRO A 103 5.65 1.50 16.32
CA PRO A 103 5.85 1.23 14.91
C PRO A 103 7.18 0.52 14.65
N PHE A 104 7.24 -0.29 13.58
CA PHE A 104 8.47 -0.94 13.14
C PHE A 104 9.38 0.03 12.39
N VAL A 105 8.84 0.66 11.38
CA VAL A 105 9.55 1.58 10.50
C VAL A 105 8.59 2.63 9.96
N GLU A 106 9.10 3.82 9.70
CA GLU A 106 8.43 4.84 8.88
C GLU A 106 8.96 4.72 7.46
N GLU A 107 8.07 4.75 6.49
CA GLU A 107 8.41 4.51 5.09
C GLU A 107 7.78 5.54 4.16
N GLU A 108 8.41 5.71 3.01
CA GLU A 108 7.94 6.61 1.95
C GLU A 108 7.45 5.77 0.77
N TYR A 109 6.20 5.93 0.38
CA TYR A 109 5.66 5.26 -0.80
C TYR A 109 6.06 5.96 -2.09
N ALA A 110 6.23 5.17 -3.13
CA ALA A 110 6.61 5.65 -4.45
C ALA A 110 6.02 4.81 -5.57
N ILE A 111 5.80 5.45 -6.71
CA ILE A 111 5.45 4.78 -7.97
C ILE A 111 6.69 4.10 -8.53
N CYS A 112 6.60 2.82 -8.87
CA CYS A 112 7.67 2.10 -9.52
C CYS A 112 7.53 2.10 -11.05
N LEU A 113 8.67 2.23 -11.75
CA LEU A 113 8.75 2.21 -13.21
C LEU A 113 9.85 1.26 -13.69
N LYS A 114 9.71 0.80 -14.93
CA LYS A 114 10.75 0.01 -15.58
C LYS A 114 12.08 0.78 -15.61
N LYS A 115 13.14 0.15 -15.13
CA LYS A 115 14.48 0.74 -15.11
C LYS A 115 14.92 1.14 -16.55
N GLY A 116 15.32 2.39 -16.71
CA GLY A 116 15.73 2.96 -17.99
C GLY A 116 14.61 3.64 -18.77
N ASN A 117 13.37 3.67 -18.26
CA ASN A 117 12.28 4.48 -18.82
C ASN A 117 12.33 5.90 -18.23
N ASP A 118 13.45 6.61 -18.48
CA ASP A 118 13.71 7.94 -17.91
C ASP A 118 12.70 8.98 -18.42
N GLU A 119 12.18 8.83 -19.64
CA GLU A 119 11.20 9.75 -20.20
C GLU A 119 9.88 9.71 -19.40
N LEU A 120 9.34 8.53 -19.14
CA LEU A 120 8.11 8.39 -18.36
C LEU A 120 8.33 8.78 -16.90
N LEU A 121 9.49 8.42 -16.33
CA LEU A 121 9.90 8.83 -14.99
C LEU A 121 9.89 10.36 -14.82
N ASP A 122 10.52 11.09 -15.76
CA ASP A 122 10.55 12.54 -15.70
C ASP A 122 9.15 13.16 -15.86
N LYS A 123 8.28 12.59 -16.71
CA LYS A 123 6.89 13.03 -16.88
C LYS A 123 6.07 12.80 -15.60
N ILE A 124 6.09 11.59 -15.03
CA ILE A 124 5.33 11.27 -13.82
C ILE A 124 5.81 12.12 -12.64
N ASN A 125 7.12 12.24 -12.41
CA ASN A 125 7.66 13.09 -11.36
C ASN A 125 7.30 14.58 -11.56
N GLY A 126 7.29 15.06 -12.81
CA GLY A 126 6.86 16.42 -13.14
C GLY A 126 5.39 16.66 -12.78
N ALA A 127 4.50 15.76 -13.22
CA ALA A 127 3.08 15.82 -12.92
C ALA A 127 2.80 15.72 -11.41
N LEU A 128 3.42 14.75 -10.73
CA LEU A 128 3.25 14.56 -9.31
C LEU A 128 3.74 15.77 -8.48
N LYS A 129 4.84 16.39 -8.91
CA LYS A 129 5.33 17.62 -8.27
C LYS A 129 4.31 18.75 -8.39
N GLU A 130 3.74 18.96 -9.59
CA GLU A 130 2.74 20.00 -9.80
C GLU A 130 1.45 19.73 -9.02
N LEU A 131 0.98 18.45 -8.96
CA LEU A 131 -0.18 18.04 -8.17
C LEU A 131 0.03 18.20 -6.66
N LYS A 132 1.27 18.11 -6.19
CA LYS A 132 1.62 18.42 -4.78
C LYS A 132 1.65 19.94 -4.55
N GLU A 133 2.18 20.70 -5.49
CA GLU A 133 2.28 22.16 -5.38
C GLU A 133 0.91 22.85 -5.46
N ASP A 134 -0.04 22.31 -6.22
CA ASP A 134 -1.41 22.87 -6.36
C ASP A 134 -2.40 22.33 -5.31
N GLY A 135 -1.98 21.38 -4.47
CA GLY A 135 -2.75 20.83 -3.36
C GLY A 135 -3.61 19.62 -3.70
N THR A 136 -3.64 19.19 -4.98
CA THR A 136 -4.45 18.03 -5.42
C THR A 136 -4.10 16.74 -4.67
N VAL A 137 -2.80 16.48 -4.42
CA VAL A 137 -2.39 15.29 -3.64
C VAL A 137 -2.88 15.37 -2.21
N ASP A 138 -2.83 16.54 -1.58
CA ASP A 138 -3.30 16.73 -0.21
C ASP A 138 -4.83 16.55 -0.12
N ASP A 139 -5.58 17.04 -1.11
CA ASP A 139 -7.03 16.85 -1.19
C ASP A 139 -7.40 15.38 -1.38
N ILE A 140 -6.70 14.65 -2.26
CA ILE A 140 -6.87 13.20 -2.42
C ILE A 140 -6.56 12.48 -1.11
N MET A 141 -5.43 12.77 -0.47
CA MET A 141 -5.08 12.14 0.81
C MET A 141 -6.16 12.38 1.87
N ASN A 142 -6.63 13.62 2.02
CA ASN A 142 -7.67 14.00 2.99
C ASN A 142 -9.02 13.34 2.69
N ASN A 143 -9.30 12.99 1.42
CA ASN A 143 -10.52 12.28 1.06
C ASN A 143 -10.59 10.85 1.60
N TYR A 144 -9.44 10.23 1.89
CA TYR A 144 -9.35 8.85 2.36
C TYR A 144 -8.85 8.68 3.78
N ILE A 145 -8.07 9.65 4.29
CA ILE A 145 -7.42 9.58 5.61
C ILE A 145 -7.69 10.86 6.40
N GLY A 146 -8.05 10.73 7.67
CA GLY A 146 -8.25 11.84 8.59
C GLY A 146 -9.73 12.16 8.85
N ASP A 147 -10.02 13.44 9.14
CA ASP A 147 -11.35 13.87 9.60
C ASP A 147 -12.34 14.20 8.46
N ASN A 148 -11.85 14.33 7.22
CA ASN A 148 -12.62 14.83 6.07
C ASN A 148 -12.87 13.76 5.00
N ILE A 149 -12.98 12.49 5.42
CA ILE A 149 -13.17 11.35 4.50
C ILE A 149 -14.44 11.54 3.66
N GLY A 150 -14.29 11.44 2.33
CA GLY A 150 -15.38 11.57 1.37
C GLY A 150 -15.78 13.01 1.03
N GLU A 151 -15.09 14.03 1.55
CA GLU A 151 -15.43 15.44 1.30
C GLU A 151 -14.77 16.02 0.04
N THR A 152 -13.64 15.46 -0.40
CA THR A 152 -12.83 15.96 -1.54
C THR A 152 -12.49 14.86 -2.55
N PRO A 153 -13.49 14.13 -3.11
CA PRO A 153 -13.21 13.10 -4.11
C PRO A 153 -12.53 13.72 -5.33
N TYR A 154 -11.51 13.03 -5.88
CA TYR A 154 -10.89 13.47 -7.11
C TYR A 154 -11.85 13.27 -8.28
N GLU A 155 -12.10 14.34 -9.01
CA GLU A 155 -12.89 14.31 -10.23
C GLU A 155 -12.02 14.77 -11.40
N SER A 156 -11.92 13.94 -12.44
CA SER A 156 -11.22 14.31 -13.67
C SER A 156 -11.85 15.56 -14.29
N PRO A 157 -11.07 16.56 -14.73
CA PRO A 157 -11.61 17.72 -15.45
C PRO A 157 -12.37 17.29 -16.71
N GLU A 158 -13.52 17.94 -17.01
CA GLU A 158 -14.38 17.56 -18.15
C GLU A 158 -13.67 17.67 -19.52
N ASP A 159 -12.74 18.61 -19.66
CA ASP A 159 -12.06 18.94 -20.93
C ASP A 159 -10.65 18.32 -21.05
N VAL A 160 -10.35 17.23 -20.34
CA VAL A 160 -9.03 16.57 -20.46
C VAL A 160 -8.87 15.91 -21.82
N ASP A 161 -7.86 16.35 -22.57
CA ASP A 161 -7.44 15.69 -23.82
C ASP A 161 -6.53 14.49 -23.49
N ARG A 162 -7.06 13.28 -23.63
CA ARG A 162 -6.35 12.01 -23.39
C ARG A 162 -5.82 11.38 -24.68
N SER A 163 -5.43 12.20 -25.66
CA SER A 163 -4.96 11.74 -26.97
C SER A 163 -3.54 11.14 -26.98
N ASN A 164 -2.82 11.19 -25.86
CA ASN A 164 -1.47 10.62 -25.75
C ASN A 164 -1.44 9.08 -25.64
N GLY A 165 -2.61 8.43 -25.59
CA GLY A 165 -2.76 6.98 -25.48
C GLY A 165 -3.12 6.54 -24.07
N THR A 166 -2.78 5.31 -23.71
CA THR A 166 -3.12 4.69 -22.42
C THR A 166 -1.85 4.42 -21.63
N LEU A 167 -1.89 4.63 -20.32
CA LEU A 167 -0.92 4.12 -19.37
C LEU A 167 -1.58 3.04 -18.51
N VAL A 168 -0.90 1.91 -18.36
CA VAL A 168 -1.36 0.78 -17.55
C VAL A 168 -0.67 0.83 -16.20
N MET A 169 -1.47 0.96 -15.14
CA MET A 169 -1.04 0.86 -13.74
C MET A 169 -1.21 -0.56 -13.24
N ALA A 170 -0.16 -1.19 -12.73
CA ALA A 170 -0.26 -2.41 -11.95
C ALA A 170 -0.48 -2.08 -10.48
N THR A 171 -1.45 -2.75 -9.83
CA THR A 171 -1.79 -2.56 -8.43
C THR A 171 -2.26 -3.86 -7.78
N ASN A 172 -2.47 -3.84 -6.45
CA ASN A 172 -3.11 -4.92 -5.69
C ASN A 172 -4.28 -4.36 -4.88
N ALA A 173 -5.48 -4.39 -5.45
CA ALA A 173 -6.68 -3.70 -4.93
C ALA A 173 -7.29 -4.39 -3.69
N GLU A 174 -6.48 -4.62 -2.66
CA GLU A 174 -6.80 -5.24 -1.38
C GLU A 174 -6.22 -4.44 -0.18
N PHE A 175 -5.83 -3.17 -0.41
CA PHE A 175 -5.03 -2.38 0.52
C PHE A 175 -5.66 -1.02 0.86
N GLU A 176 -6.90 -1.04 1.38
CA GLU A 176 -7.62 0.17 1.81
C GLU A 176 -6.82 0.96 2.87
N PRO A 177 -6.65 2.29 2.71
CA PRO A 177 -7.34 3.21 1.78
C PRO A 177 -6.54 3.54 0.50
N TYR A 178 -5.42 2.86 0.23
CA TYR A 178 -4.54 3.19 -0.90
C TYR A 178 -5.08 2.68 -2.23
N GLU A 179 -5.44 1.41 -2.32
CA GLU A 179 -6.08 0.79 -3.47
C GLU A 179 -6.99 -0.35 -3.02
N TYR A 180 -8.25 -0.27 -3.37
CA TYR A 180 -9.23 -1.29 -3.00
C TYR A 180 -10.42 -1.30 -3.97
N ARG A 181 -11.23 -2.35 -3.87
CA ARG A 181 -12.45 -2.47 -4.69
C ARG A 181 -13.64 -1.86 -3.98
N ASP A 182 -14.32 -0.93 -4.68
CA ASP A 182 -15.68 -0.50 -4.36
C ASP A 182 -16.63 -0.98 -5.46
N GLY A 183 -17.30 -2.09 -5.22
CA GLY A 183 -18.08 -2.79 -6.24
C GLY A 183 -17.17 -3.33 -7.36
N ASP A 184 -17.40 -2.87 -8.58
CA ASP A 184 -16.62 -3.25 -9.76
C ASP A 184 -15.44 -2.29 -10.06
N GLU A 185 -15.34 -1.19 -9.32
CA GLU A 185 -14.31 -0.16 -9.52
C GLU A 185 -13.13 -0.37 -8.57
N ILE A 186 -11.95 0.07 -8.99
CA ILE A 186 -10.76 0.17 -8.14
C ILE A 186 -10.59 1.64 -7.79
N VAL A 187 -10.61 1.92 -6.50
CA VAL A 187 -10.56 3.26 -5.93
C VAL A 187 -9.48 3.34 -4.85
N GLY A 188 -9.20 4.53 -4.36
CA GLY A 188 -8.23 4.76 -3.29
C GLY A 188 -7.20 5.80 -3.67
N ILE A 189 -6.31 6.10 -2.74
CA ILE A 189 -5.31 7.16 -2.87
C ILE A 189 -4.44 6.95 -4.11
N ASP A 190 -3.91 5.73 -4.31
CA ASP A 190 -3.01 5.43 -5.42
C ASP A 190 -3.74 5.46 -6.76
N ALA A 191 -5.01 4.98 -6.80
CA ALA A 191 -5.85 5.06 -7.99
C ALA A 191 -6.16 6.51 -8.39
N ASP A 192 -6.55 7.37 -7.43
CA ASP A 192 -6.87 8.76 -7.68
C ASP A 192 -5.62 9.58 -8.06
N ILE A 193 -4.48 9.35 -7.41
CA ILE A 193 -3.21 9.98 -7.78
C ILE A 193 -2.77 9.55 -9.18
N ALA A 194 -2.91 8.27 -9.53
CA ALA A 194 -2.60 7.76 -10.86
C ALA A 194 -3.51 8.39 -11.92
N GLN A 195 -4.83 8.54 -11.62
CA GLN A 195 -5.76 9.23 -12.51
C GLN A 195 -5.39 10.69 -12.68
N ALA A 196 -5.07 11.42 -11.61
CA ALA A 196 -4.65 12.81 -11.67
C ALA A 196 -3.36 13.01 -12.48
N ILE A 197 -2.39 12.09 -12.35
CA ILE A 197 -1.17 12.09 -13.17
C ILE A 197 -1.52 11.86 -14.65
N CYS A 198 -2.36 10.87 -14.96
CA CYS A 198 -2.76 10.58 -16.34
C CYS A 198 -3.52 11.74 -16.98
N ASP A 199 -4.44 12.38 -16.26
CA ASP A 199 -5.17 13.56 -16.71
C ASP A 199 -4.22 14.72 -17.04
N LYS A 200 -3.24 14.98 -16.16
CA LYS A 200 -2.25 16.04 -16.36
C LYS A 200 -1.31 15.76 -17.53
N LEU A 201 -1.02 14.49 -17.79
CA LEU A 201 -0.14 14.06 -18.90
C LEU A 201 -0.90 13.77 -20.20
N GLY A 202 -2.22 13.80 -20.20
CA GLY A 202 -3.07 13.55 -21.38
C GLY A 202 -3.15 12.08 -21.79
N TYR A 203 -3.12 11.15 -20.82
CA TYR A 203 -3.29 9.70 -21.03
C TYR A 203 -4.61 9.20 -20.46
N GLU A 204 -5.15 8.13 -21.06
CA GLU A 204 -6.13 7.29 -20.40
C GLU A 204 -5.43 6.43 -19.33
N LEU A 205 -6.07 6.19 -18.18
CA LEU A 205 -5.60 5.25 -17.16
C LEU A 205 -6.32 3.91 -17.35
N GLU A 206 -5.55 2.82 -17.39
CA GLU A 206 -6.03 1.46 -17.22
C GLU A 206 -5.40 0.88 -15.96
N ILE A 207 -6.20 0.25 -15.08
CA ILE A 207 -5.73 -0.36 -13.83
C ILE A 207 -5.78 -1.88 -13.97
N ASP A 208 -4.63 -2.54 -13.84
CA ASP A 208 -4.48 -4.01 -13.88
C ASP A 208 -4.24 -4.52 -12.44
N ASP A 209 -5.28 -5.14 -11.86
CA ASP A 209 -5.25 -5.69 -10.50
C ASP A 209 -4.57 -7.06 -10.50
N MET A 210 -3.59 -7.27 -9.63
CA MET A 210 -2.83 -8.50 -9.52
C MET A 210 -2.29 -8.71 -8.10
N GLU A 211 -1.69 -9.88 -7.83
CA GLU A 211 -1.00 -10.12 -6.57
C GLU A 211 0.17 -9.15 -6.41
N PHE A 212 0.40 -8.66 -5.18
CA PHE A 212 1.39 -7.63 -4.89
C PHE A 212 2.81 -8.00 -5.36
N ASP A 213 3.22 -9.25 -5.12
CA ASP A 213 4.55 -9.77 -5.52
C ASP A 213 4.73 -9.90 -7.04
N ALA A 214 3.66 -9.82 -7.83
CA ALA A 214 3.70 -9.83 -9.29
C ALA A 214 3.90 -8.45 -9.93
N ILE A 215 3.64 -7.35 -9.21
CA ILE A 215 3.65 -5.97 -9.73
C ILE A 215 4.99 -5.62 -10.37
N LEU A 216 6.10 -5.83 -9.65
CA LEU A 216 7.45 -5.50 -10.17
C LEU A 216 7.77 -6.26 -11.46
N ALA A 217 7.36 -7.53 -11.55
CA ALA A 217 7.57 -8.33 -12.76
C ALA A 217 6.70 -7.83 -13.93
N ALA A 218 5.47 -7.40 -13.68
CA ALA A 218 4.59 -6.80 -14.70
C ALA A 218 5.20 -5.50 -15.27
N VAL A 219 5.70 -4.61 -14.41
CA VAL A 219 6.36 -3.38 -14.82
C VAL A 219 7.68 -3.65 -15.56
N GLN A 220 8.52 -4.57 -15.07
CA GLN A 220 9.79 -4.90 -15.73
C GLN A 220 9.59 -5.53 -17.11
N SER A 221 8.57 -6.36 -17.28
CA SER A 221 8.26 -6.98 -18.57
C SER A 221 7.61 -6.01 -19.56
N GLY A 222 7.07 -4.87 -19.08
CA GLY A 222 6.30 -3.91 -19.88
C GLY A 222 4.85 -4.34 -20.09
N LYS A 223 4.32 -5.25 -19.26
CA LYS A 223 2.89 -5.56 -19.18
C LYS A 223 2.13 -4.38 -18.57
N ALA A 224 2.75 -3.69 -17.59
CA ALA A 224 2.29 -2.43 -17.06
C ALA A 224 3.37 -1.34 -17.29
N ASP A 225 2.94 -0.10 -17.39
CA ASP A 225 3.82 1.06 -17.59
C ASP A 225 4.44 1.53 -16.27
N PHE A 226 3.68 1.43 -15.18
CA PHE A 226 4.10 1.73 -13.83
C PHE A 226 3.32 0.89 -12.80
N GLY A 227 3.82 0.86 -11.55
CA GLY A 227 3.13 0.25 -10.42
C GLY A 227 2.92 1.26 -9.31
N ALA A 228 1.73 1.26 -8.72
CA ALA A 228 1.37 2.01 -7.52
C ALA A 228 0.49 1.12 -6.64
N ALA A 229 0.95 0.82 -5.43
CA ALA A 229 0.33 -0.14 -4.51
C ALA A 229 0.91 -0.01 -3.10
N GLY A 230 0.92 1.20 -2.53
CA GLY A 230 1.58 1.42 -1.23
C GLY A 230 3.03 0.93 -1.21
N MET A 231 3.77 1.09 -2.32
CA MET A 231 5.10 0.49 -2.49
C MET A 231 6.19 1.34 -1.86
N THR A 232 6.99 0.72 -1.01
CA THR A 232 8.12 1.38 -0.32
C THR A 232 9.40 1.34 -1.15
N VAL A 233 10.18 2.42 -1.07
CA VAL A 233 11.53 2.46 -1.64
C VAL A 233 12.51 1.76 -0.70
N THR A 234 13.06 0.63 -1.14
CA THR A 234 14.10 -0.09 -0.42
C THR A 234 15.50 0.21 -1.01
N GLU A 235 16.56 -0.09 -0.25
CA GLU A 235 17.95 0.14 -0.70
C GLU A 235 18.45 -0.92 -1.69
N ASP A 236 17.73 -2.01 -1.94
CA ASP A 236 18.14 -3.16 -2.77
C ASP A 236 17.77 -3.00 -4.26
#